data_8eae09859ea8f1e264ee6e5954ac6edc
#
_entry.id   8eae09859ea8f1e264ee6e5954ac6edc
#
_cell.length_a   1.000
_cell.length_b   1.000
_cell.length_c   1.000
_cell.angle_alpha   90.00
_cell.angle_beta   90.00
_cell.angle_gamma   90.00
#
_symmetry.space_group_name_H-M   'P 1'
#
loop_
_entity.id
_entity.type
_entity.pdbx_description
1 polymer ?
#
loop_
_entity_poly.entity_id
_entity_poly.type
_entity_poly.pdbx_seq_one_letter_code
_entity_poly.pdbx_strand_id
1 'polypeptide(L)'
;MRTVIFCFALLSAMASQARSWSGEKVKEVIRRVNTYWQANNPAEVRAFWDNAAYHTGNMEVYKLLQDQQMLDYSIRWAEYNHWQGATETDPAKWKYKQYGEGQDYVLFGDWQICFQTYIDLYHLSPDERKVARAKEVMGYEADSKVHDYWWWADALYMVMPVMTKMYRLTGDTKYLNKLYENILYSDSIMLDSETGLYFRDGKYIYPKHKTGNGKKDFWARGDGWVLAGLAKVLQDMPESDVHQPFFREKFIRLARAVAKVQQPQGYWTRSMMDPDQAPGPETSGTAFFCYGLLWGINNGYLSKKEFAPTVKKAWKYLTETALQPDGKVGYVQPIGERAIPGQQVDANSQANFGVGAFLLAACEYLRFIK
;
A
#
# COMPACT_ATOMS: atom_id res chain seq x y z
N MET A 1 -49.63 -39.63 41.78
CA MET A 1 -49.06 -39.63 40.40
C MET A 1 -48.65 -38.20 40.06
N ARG A 2 -47.35 -37.91 40.06
CA ARG A 2 -46.81 -36.60 39.64
C ARG A 2 -46.10 -36.83 38.32
N THR A 3 -46.63 -36.24 37.28
CA THR A 3 -46.08 -36.29 35.93
C THR A 3 -44.97 -35.25 35.80
N VAL A 4 -43.71 -35.72 35.58
CA VAL A 4 -42.56 -34.87 35.34
C VAL A 4 -42.46 -34.67 33.81
N ILE A 5 -42.64 -33.44 33.37
CA ILE A 5 -42.45 -33.04 31.95
C ILE A 5 -40.96 -32.69 31.78
N PHE A 6 -40.24 -33.48 30.98
CA PHE A 6 -38.89 -33.15 30.53
C PHE A 6 -38.96 -32.21 29.30
N CYS A 7 -38.60 -30.96 29.49
CA CYS A 7 -38.33 -30.08 28.37
C CYS A 7 -36.94 -30.34 27.81
N PHE A 8 -36.84 -30.95 26.62
CA PHE A 8 -35.62 -31.00 25.83
C PHE A 8 -35.39 -29.65 25.19
N ALA A 9 -34.42 -28.89 25.67
CA ALA A 9 -33.92 -27.71 24.99
C ALA A 9 -32.98 -28.15 23.86
N LEU A 10 -33.44 -28.08 22.62
CA LEU A 10 -32.59 -28.22 21.44
C LEU A 10 -31.70 -26.96 21.31
N LEU A 11 -30.46 -27.06 21.75
CA LEU A 11 -29.41 -26.16 21.41
C LEU A 11 -29.01 -26.42 19.94
N SER A 12 -29.56 -25.63 19.02
CA SER A 12 -29.08 -25.57 17.65
C SER A 12 -27.73 -24.85 17.65
N ALA A 13 -26.65 -25.62 17.66
CA ALA A 13 -25.32 -25.12 17.33
C ALA A 13 -25.32 -24.70 15.86
N MET A 14 -25.51 -23.40 15.59
CA MET A 14 -25.18 -22.83 14.29
C MET A 14 -23.66 -22.92 14.13
N ALA A 15 -23.19 -24.01 13.55
CA ALA A 15 -21.84 -24.09 13.02
C ALA A 15 -21.72 -23.02 11.92
N SER A 16 -21.03 -21.92 12.22
CA SER A 16 -20.60 -20.97 11.23
C SER A 16 -19.75 -21.74 10.20
N GLN A 17 -20.38 -22.14 9.10
CA GLN A 17 -19.65 -22.67 7.95
C GLN A 17 -18.67 -21.59 7.52
N ALA A 18 -17.38 -21.78 7.78
CA ALA A 18 -16.33 -20.93 7.28
C ALA A 18 -16.54 -20.80 5.76
N ARG A 19 -16.89 -19.61 5.28
CA ARG A 19 -17.14 -19.34 3.86
C ARG A 19 -15.88 -19.72 3.10
N SER A 20 -15.88 -20.83 2.37
CA SER A 20 -14.76 -21.18 1.51
C SER A 20 -14.73 -20.17 0.35
N TRP A 21 -13.61 -19.47 0.23
CA TRP A 21 -13.37 -18.56 -0.87
C TRP A 21 -13.02 -19.33 -2.13
N SER A 22 -13.77 -19.14 -3.20
CA SER A 22 -13.42 -19.62 -4.55
C SER A 22 -12.81 -18.48 -5.36
N GLY A 23 -12.04 -18.81 -6.40
CA GLY A 23 -11.46 -17.81 -7.29
C GLY A 23 -12.53 -16.88 -7.89
N GLU A 24 -13.70 -17.40 -8.27
CA GLU A 24 -14.78 -16.58 -8.84
C GLU A 24 -15.37 -15.58 -7.82
N LYS A 25 -15.55 -15.99 -6.58
CA LYS A 25 -16.02 -15.06 -5.52
C LYS A 25 -15.02 -13.91 -5.28
N VAL A 26 -13.71 -14.20 -5.33
CA VAL A 26 -12.69 -13.14 -5.18
C VAL A 26 -12.69 -12.21 -6.39
N LYS A 27 -12.80 -12.73 -7.61
CA LYS A 27 -12.93 -11.91 -8.83
C LYS A 27 -14.19 -11.03 -8.79
N GLU A 28 -15.30 -11.54 -8.28
CA GLU A 28 -16.55 -10.77 -8.09
C GLU A 28 -16.31 -9.60 -7.11
N VAL A 29 -15.64 -9.84 -5.97
CA VAL A 29 -15.28 -8.79 -5.02
C VAL A 29 -14.41 -7.72 -5.70
N ILE A 30 -13.38 -8.13 -6.45
CA ILE A 30 -12.50 -7.20 -7.17
C ILE A 30 -13.30 -6.33 -8.14
N ARG A 31 -14.13 -6.95 -9.00
CA ARG A 31 -14.94 -6.21 -9.97
C ARG A 31 -15.93 -5.26 -9.28
N ARG A 32 -16.65 -5.73 -8.26
CA ARG A 32 -17.62 -4.92 -7.52
C ARG A 32 -16.99 -3.67 -6.91
N VAL A 33 -15.84 -3.81 -6.24
CA VAL A 33 -15.10 -2.68 -5.65
C VAL A 33 -14.64 -1.71 -6.72
N ASN A 34 -14.02 -2.23 -7.78
CA ASN A 34 -13.43 -1.38 -8.81
C ASN A 34 -14.49 -0.68 -9.67
N THR A 35 -15.55 -1.39 -10.05
CA THR A 35 -16.68 -0.80 -10.77
C THR A 35 -17.40 0.26 -9.94
N TYR A 36 -17.65 0.01 -8.64
CA TYR A 36 -18.21 1.01 -7.75
C TYR A 36 -17.34 2.28 -7.72
N TRP A 37 -16.02 2.12 -7.54
CA TRP A 37 -15.11 3.26 -7.50
C TRP A 37 -15.15 4.06 -8.80
N GLN A 38 -14.97 3.41 -9.94
CA GLN A 38 -14.91 4.07 -11.25
C GLN A 38 -16.25 4.71 -11.67
N ALA A 39 -17.38 4.17 -11.22
CA ALA A 39 -18.69 4.75 -11.48
C ALA A 39 -18.97 6.04 -10.67
N ASN A 40 -18.29 6.21 -9.53
CA ASN A 40 -18.51 7.33 -8.63
C ASN A 40 -17.37 8.37 -8.63
N ASN A 41 -16.29 8.12 -9.38
CA ASN A 41 -15.15 9.01 -9.43
C ASN A 41 -14.69 9.16 -10.89
N PRO A 42 -14.38 10.38 -11.38
CA PRO A 42 -13.84 10.58 -12.72
C PRO A 42 -12.38 10.10 -12.78
N ALA A 43 -11.95 9.66 -13.96
CA ALA A 43 -10.54 9.38 -14.22
C ALA A 43 -9.71 10.66 -14.36
N GLU A 44 -10.35 11.76 -14.77
CA GLU A 44 -9.72 13.04 -15.11
C GLU A 44 -9.43 13.86 -13.84
N VAL A 45 -8.46 13.37 -13.05
CA VAL A 45 -7.98 13.99 -11.80
C VAL A 45 -6.45 14.11 -11.83
N ARG A 46 -5.88 15.00 -11.01
CA ARG A 46 -4.42 15.25 -10.97
C ARG A 46 -3.63 13.98 -10.64
N ALA A 47 -2.38 13.91 -11.16
CA ALA A 47 -1.46 12.79 -10.93
C ALA A 47 -0.75 12.88 -9.58
N PHE A 48 -1.45 13.26 -8.49
CA PHE A 48 -0.89 13.34 -7.16
C PHE A 48 -1.05 12.00 -6.42
N TRP A 49 -0.31 11.80 -5.34
CA TRP A 49 -0.10 10.51 -4.67
C TRP A 49 -1.39 9.73 -4.37
N ASP A 50 -2.42 10.40 -3.92
CA ASP A 50 -3.67 9.79 -3.50
C ASP A 50 -4.40 9.12 -4.67
N ASN A 51 -4.48 9.81 -5.81
CA ASN A 51 -5.04 9.26 -7.05
C ASN A 51 -4.11 8.18 -7.66
N ALA A 52 -2.81 8.47 -7.73
CA ALA A 52 -1.84 7.54 -8.29
C ALA A 52 -1.80 6.20 -7.53
N ALA A 53 -1.95 6.22 -6.20
CA ALA A 53 -2.02 5.01 -5.39
C ALA A 53 -3.21 4.11 -5.76
N TYR A 54 -4.37 4.67 -6.11
CA TYR A 54 -5.47 3.89 -6.66
C TYR A 54 -5.07 3.19 -7.95
N HIS A 55 -4.43 3.92 -8.88
CA HIS A 55 -4.06 3.37 -10.18
C HIS A 55 -3.05 2.22 -10.08
N THR A 56 -2.19 2.20 -9.05
CA THR A 56 -1.29 1.04 -8.83
C THR A 56 -2.08 -0.23 -8.54
N GLY A 57 -3.19 -0.14 -7.79
CA GLY A 57 -4.09 -1.27 -7.53
C GLY A 57 -4.92 -1.65 -8.76
N ASN A 58 -5.44 -0.65 -9.49
CA ASN A 58 -6.22 -0.86 -10.71
C ASN A 58 -5.41 -1.56 -11.80
N MET A 59 -4.12 -1.23 -11.95
CA MET A 59 -3.22 -1.92 -12.89
C MET A 59 -2.99 -3.38 -12.51
N GLU A 60 -2.90 -3.72 -11.22
CA GLU A 60 -2.82 -5.13 -10.78
C GLU A 60 -4.12 -5.89 -11.08
N VAL A 61 -5.28 -5.24 -10.96
CA VAL A 61 -6.56 -5.82 -11.39
C VAL A 61 -6.55 -6.10 -12.88
N TYR A 62 -6.12 -5.14 -13.71
CA TYR A 62 -6.02 -5.36 -15.15
C TYR A 62 -5.06 -6.51 -15.49
N LYS A 63 -3.86 -6.55 -14.92
CA LYS A 63 -2.90 -7.64 -15.14
C LYS A 63 -3.48 -9.03 -14.81
N LEU A 64 -4.34 -9.08 -13.79
CA LEU A 64 -4.93 -10.34 -13.29
C LEU A 64 -6.18 -10.78 -14.05
N LEU A 65 -7.06 -9.85 -14.40
CA LEU A 65 -8.39 -10.13 -14.97
C LEU A 65 -8.47 -9.84 -16.48
N GLN A 66 -7.54 -9.07 -17.05
CA GLN A 66 -7.52 -8.60 -18.44
C GLN A 66 -8.81 -7.85 -18.84
N ASP A 67 -9.39 -7.11 -17.89
CA ASP A 67 -10.60 -6.32 -18.09
C ASP A 67 -10.25 -4.96 -18.71
N GLN A 68 -10.69 -4.72 -19.94
CA GLN A 68 -10.35 -3.53 -20.72
C GLN A 68 -10.84 -2.24 -20.07
N GLN A 69 -11.99 -2.26 -19.40
CA GLN A 69 -12.52 -1.08 -18.71
C GLN A 69 -11.53 -0.58 -17.64
N MET A 70 -10.87 -1.51 -16.93
CA MET A 70 -9.89 -1.17 -15.89
C MET A 70 -8.65 -0.49 -16.51
N LEU A 71 -8.20 -0.99 -17.67
CA LEU A 71 -7.08 -0.40 -18.40
C LEU A 71 -7.43 0.99 -18.92
N ASP A 72 -8.58 1.13 -19.59
CA ASP A 72 -9.03 2.39 -20.19
C ASP A 72 -9.18 3.51 -19.15
N TYR A 73 -9.60 3.17 -17.93
CA TYR A 73 -9.70 4.14 -16.84
C TYR A 73 -8.32 4.69 -16.45
N SER A 74 -7.29 3.83 -16.34
CA SER A 74 -5.92 4.28 -16.06
C SER A 74 -5.27 5.01 -17.23
N ILE A 75 -5.57 4.63 -18.48
CA ILE A 75 -5.11 5.34 -19.67
C ILE A 75 -5.68 6.77 -19.69
N ARG A 76 -6.99 6.94 -19.49
CA ARG A 76 -7.62 8.26 -19.46
C ARG A 76 -7.01 9.16 -18.39
N TRP A 77 -6.75 8.63 -17.20
CA TRP A 77 -6.07 9.37 -16.14
C TRP A 77 -4.66 9.81 -16.56
N ALA A 78 -3.88 8.91 -17.15
CA ALA A 78 -2.51 9.21 -17.59
C ALA A 78 -2.48 10.24 -18.73
N GLU A 79 -3.39 10.12 -19.70
CA GLU A 79 -3.55 11.07 -20.82
C GLU A 79 -4.01 12.45 -20.34
N TYR A 80 -4.96 12.52 -19.41
CA TYR A 80 -5.40 13.77 -18.78
C TYR A 80 -4.24 14.53 -18.12
N ASN A 81 -3.31 13.79 -17.50
CA ASN A 81 -2.11 14.35 -16.89
C ASN A 81 -0.93 14.51 -17.87
N HIS A 82 -1.14 14.28 -19.16
CA HIS A 82 -0.09 14.36 -20.19
C HIS A 82 1.16 13.54 -19.84
N TRP A 83 1.00 12.43 -19.09
CA TRP A 83 2.09 11.57 -18.61
C TRP A 83 3.10 12.30 -17.71
N GLN A 84 2.65 13.38 -17.04
CA GLN A 84 3.45 14.20 -16.14
C GLN A 84 3.11 13.89 -14.68
N GLY A 85 4.10 14.14 -13.78
CA GLY A 85 3.89 14.44 -12.37
C GLY A 85 3.83 15.96 -12.17
N ALA A 86 4.71 16.51 -11.30
CA ALA A 86 4.92 17.96 -11.24
C ALA A 86 5.60 18.46 -12.52
N THR A 87 5.21 19.67 -12.99
CA THR A 87 5.47 20.14 -14.36
C THR A 87 6.58 21.16 -14.49
N GLU A 88 7.21 21.64 -13.39
CA GLU A 88 8.35 22.56 -13.50
C GLU A 88 9.50 21.89 -14.27
N THR A 89 10.00 22.57 -15.30
CA THR A 89 11.05 22.08 -16.20
C THR A 89 12.46 22.55 -15.84
N ASP A 90 12.60 23.59 -15.01
CA ASP A 90 13.90 24.11 -14.58
C ASP A 90 14.40 23.35 -13.34
N PRO A 91 15.44 22.49 -13.44
CA PRO A 91 15.92 21.72 -12.30
C PRO A 91 16.40 22.58 -11.12
N ALA A 92 16.80 23.84 -11.36
CA ALA A 92 17.20 24.74 -10.29
C ALA A 92 16.05 25.12 -9.34
N LYS A 93 14.81 24.92 -9.79
CA LYS A 93 13.59 25.20 -9.00
C LYS A 93 12.99 23.95 -8.36
N TRP A 94 13.47 22.76 -8.66
CA TRP A 94 12.89 21.50 -8.18
C TRP A 94 13.02 21.33 -6.67
N LYS A 95 11.90 20.99 -6.01
CA LYS A 95 11.78 20.89 -4.56
C LYS A 95 11.40 19.50 -4.09
N TYR A 96 11.72 19.17 -2.81
CA TYR A 96 11.37 17.90 -2.16
C TYR A 96 11.42 17.93 -0.60
N LYS A 97 12.11 18.91 0.01
CA LYS A 97 12.49 18.86 1.44
C LYS A 97 11.34 19.00 2.43
N GLN A 98 10.19 19.43 1.98
CA GLN A 98 9.00 19.60 2.80
C GLN A 98 7.77 19.21 2.01
N TYR A 99 6.66 18.95 2.69
CA TYR A 99 5.40 18.69 2.01
C TYR A 99 4.96 19.90 1.18
N GLY A 100 4.56 19.64 -0.06
CA GLY A 100 4.08 20.66 -0.96
C GLY A 100 3.43 20.09 -2.22
N GLU A 101 2.35 20.74 -2.66
CA GLU A 101 1.57 20.33 -3.83
C GLU A 101 1.85 21.18 -5.09
N GLY A 102 2.79 22.13 -4.99
CA GLY A 102 3.18 22.99 -6.10
C GLY A 102 3.84 22.21 -7.25
N GLN A 103 3.75 22.74 -8.46
CA GLN A 103 4.30 22.12 -9.67
C GLN A 103 5.84 22.10 -9.70
N ASP A 104 6.49 22.82 -8.79
CA ASP A 104 7.93 22.83 -8.57
C ASP A 104 8.42 21.72 -7.58
N TYR A 105 7.51 20.96 -6.96
CA TYR A 105 7.85 19.80 -6.13
C TYR A 105 8.16 18.54 -6.95
N VAL A 106 8.99 18.68 -7.95
CA VAL A 106 9.30 17.63 -8.94
C VAL A 106 10.03 16.42 -8.32
N LEU A 107 10.92 16.67 -7.35
CA LEU A 107 11.68 15.61 -6.66
C LEU A 107 10.94 15.11 -5.40
N PHE A 108 9.66 15.39 -5.26
CA PHE A 108 8.83 14.98 -4.14
C PHE A 108 8.03 13.73 -4.51
N GLY A 109 8.14 12.67 -3.71
CA GLY A 109 7.56 11.36 -4.01
C GLY A 109 6.08 11.36 -4.34
N ASP A 110 5.32 12.31 -3.77
CA ASP A 110 3.90 12.48 -4.01
C ASP A 110 3.55 12.80 -5.48
N TRP A 111 4.48 13.39 -6.21
CA TRP A 111 4.37 13.62 -7.66
C TRP A 111 5.05 12.53 -8.51
N GLN A 112 5.91 11.69 -7.91
CA GLN A 112 6.67 10.67 -8.64
C GLN A 112 5.95 9.32 -8.71
N ILE A 113 5.05 9.03 -7.78
CA ILE A 113 4.32 7.74 -7.73
C ILE A 113 3.56 7.42 -9.02
N CYS A 114 3.07 8.41 -9.76
CA CYS A 114 2.36 8.22 -11.03
C CYS A 114 3.21 7.47 -12.06
N PHE A 115 4.53 7.61 -12.00
CA PHE A 115 5.45 6.91 -12.90
C PHE A 115 5.37 5.38 -12.76
N GLN A 116 4.94 4.83 -11.61
CA GLN A 116 4.67 3.39 -11.52
C GLN A 116 3.65 2.95 -12.57
N THR A 117 2.53 3.66 -12.66
CA THR A 117 1.46 3.37 -13.61
C THR A 117 1.87 3.68 -15.05
N TYR A 118 2.55 4.79 -15.29
CA TYR A 118 2.98 5.19 -16.64
C TYR A 118 3.96 4.18 -17.26
N ILE A 119 4.91 3.68 -16.47
CA ILE A 119 5.85 2.64 -16.92
C ILE A 119 5.11 1.32 -17.19
N ASP A 120 4.14 0.94 -16.33
CA ASP A 120 3.32 -0.24 -16.58
C ASP A 120 2.53 -0.12 -17.90
N LEU A 121 1.94 1.06 -18.19
CA LEU A 121 1.23 1.34 -19.43
C LEU A 121 2.16 1.42 -20.65
N TYR A 122 3.41 1.85 -20.47
CA TYR A 122 4.43 1.79 -21.52
C TYR A 122 4.74 0.33 -21.91
N HIS A 123 4.90 -0.57 -20.95
CA HIS A 123 5.18 -1.98 -21.22
C HIS A 123 4.02 -2.69 -21.95
N LEU A 124 2.77 -2.23 -21.79
CA LEU A 124 1.62 -2.76 -22.51
C LEU A 124 1.54 -2.25 -23.95
N SER A 125 1.91 -0.99 -24.17
CA SER A 125 1.89 -0.33 -25.48
C SER A 125 2.98 0.74 -25.50
N PRO A 126 4.17 0.42 -26.03
CA PRO A 126 5.31 1.33 -26.02
C PRO A 126 5.04 2.63 -26.79
N ASP A 127 5.24 3.75 -26.10
CA ASP A 127 5.21 5.11 -26.62
C ASP A 127 6.09 5.96 -25.70
N GLU A 128 7.18 6.54 -26.24
CA GLU A 128 8.17 7.28 -25.44
C GLU A 128 7.57 8.45 -24.64
N ARG A 129 6.47 9.04 -25.10
CA ARG A 129 5.75 10.09 -24.36
C ARG A 129 5.33 9.63 -22.96
N LYS A 130 5.01 8.33 -22.80
CA LYS A 130 4.53 7.76 -21.52
C LYS A 130 5.62 7.75 -20.45
N VAL A 131 6.89 7.72 -20.83
CA VAL A 131 8.03 7.55 -19.91
C VAL A 131 9.05 8.68 -19.98
N ALA A 132 8.88 9.65 -20.88
CA ALA A 132 9.83 10.75 -21.06
C ALA A 132 10.06 11.53 -19.76
N ARG A 133 8.96 11.92 -19.07
CA ARG A 133 9.06 12.65 -17.79
C ARG A 133 9.66 11.80 -16.69
N ALA A 134 9.30 10.52 -16.61
CA ALA A 134 9.88 9.60 -15.64
C ALA A 134 11.40 9.45 -15.86
N LYS A 135 11.85 9.32 -17.11
CA LYS A 135 13.28 9.26 -17.46
C LYS A 135 14.02 10.53 -17.05
N GLU A 136 13.45 11.71 -17.29
CA GLU A 136 14.01 13.01 -16.93
C GLU A 136 14.17 13.13 -15.40
N VAL A 137 13.08 12.99 -14.66
CA VAL A 137 13.03 13.24 -13.21
C VAL A 137 13.82 12.18 -12.44
N MET A 138 13.58 10.91 -12.73
CA MET A 138 14.25 9.81 -12.03
C MET A 138 15.72 9.68 -12.45
N GLY A 139 16.06 10.05 -13.69
CA GLY A 139 17.45 10.16 -14.15
C GLY A 139 18.21 11.21 -13.36
N TYR A 140 17.64 12.40 -13.20
CA TYR A 140 18.22 13.46 -12.38
C TYR A 140 18.43 13.02 -10.94
N GLU A 141 17.41 12.40 -10.31
CA GLU A 141 17.52 11.91 -8.93
C GLU A 141 18.60 10.82 -8.80
N ALA A 142 18.66 9.89 -9.75
CA ALA A 142 19.65 8.81 -9.75
C ALA A 142 21.08 9.30 -9.91
N ASP A 143 21.31 10.34 -10.72
CA ASP A 143 22.62 10.94 -10.97
C ASP A 143 23.04 11.94 -9.89
N SER A 144 22.11 12.36 -9.02
CA SER A 144 22.37 13.30 -7.93
C SER A 144 23.25 12.69 -6.84
N LYS A 145 24.08 13.52 -6.19
CA LYS A 145 24.80 13.15 -4.97
C LYS A 145 23.94 13.24 -3.71
N VAL A 146 22.74 13.83 -3.83
CA VAL A 146 21.76 13.95 -2.74
C VAL A 146 21.07 12.59 -2.55
N HIS A 147 20.84 12.19 -1.30
CA HIS A 147 20.18 10.93 -0.94
C HIS A 147 19.16 11.08 0.21
N ASP A 148 18.75 12.31 0.52
CA ASP A 148 17.75 12.64 1.57
C ASP A 148 16.33 12.90 1.01
N TYR A 149 16.03 12.37 -0.19
CA TYR A 149 14.76 12.59 -0.87
C TYR A 149 13.58 11.98 -0.12
N TRP A 150 13.76 10.81 0.51
CA TRP A 150 12.68 10.02 1.09
C TRP A 150 12.67 10.13 2.61
N TRP A 151 12.29 11.32 3.10
CA TRP A 151 12.34 11.68 4.51
C TRP A 151 11.08 11.29 5.30
N TRP A 152 10.08 10.60 4.67
CA TRP A 152 8.86 10.11 5.30
C TRP A 152 8.47 8.73 4.75
N ALA A 153 7.76 7.93 5.57
CA ALA A 153 7.46 6.53 5.29
C ALA A 153 6.66 6.32 3.99
N ASP A 154 5.76 7.25 3.68
CA ASP A 154 4.90 7.18 2.49
C ASP A 154 5.74 7.19 1.19
N ALA A 155 6.84 7.96 1.16
CA ALA A 155 7.75 8.00 0.01
C ALA A 155 8.29 6.63 -0.38
N LEU A 156 8.45 5.73 0.58
CA LEU A 156 8.99 4.38 0.34
C LEU A 156 8.05 3.53 -0.53
N TYR A 157 6.74 3.76 -0.49
CA TYR A 157 5.82 3.17 -1.46
C TYR A 157 5.79 3.94 -2.79
N MET A 158 5.89 5.26 -2.70
CA MET A 158 5.72 6.11 -3.86
C MET A 158 6.86 5.96 -4.85
N VAL A 159 8.12 5.95 -4.35
CA VAL A 159 9.30 6.08 -5.21
C VAL A 159 10.15 4.80 -5.31
N MET A 160 10.28 3.99 -4.24
CA MET A 160 11.09 2.78 -4.35
C MET A 160 10.71 1.89 -5.55
N PRO A 161 9.40 1.62 -5.80
CA PRO A 161 9.00 0.83 -6.97
C PRO A 161 9.26 1.54 -8.30
N VAL A 162 9.31 2.87 -8.33
CA VAL A 162 9.68 3.61 -9.55
C VAL A 162 11.14 3.33 -9.90
N MET A 163 12.04 3.32 -8.92
CA MET A 163 13.45 3.03 -9.17
C MET A 163 13.67 1.64 -9.77
N THR A 164 13.01 0.60 -9.24
CA THR A 164 13.13 -0.74 -9.81
C THR A 164 12.49 -0.85 -11.20
N LYS A 165 11.37 -0.16 -11.45
CA LYS A 165 10.76 -0.08 -12.77
C LYS A 165 11.63 0.69 -13.77
N MET A 166 12.33 1.75 -13.35
CA MET A 166 13.30 2.46 -14.18
C MET A 166 14.50 1.57 -14.54
N TYR A 167 14.99 0.77 -13.61
CA TYR A 167 15.99 -0.24 -13.93
C TYR A 167 15.47 -1.22 -14.98
N ARG A 168 14.26 -1.75 -14.82
CA ARG A 168 13.67 -2.67 -15.81
C ARG A 168 13.44 -2.03 -17.18
N LEU A 169 13.14 -0.74 -17.20
CA LEU A 169 12.93 0.03 -18.43
C LEU A 169 14.24 0.31 -19.18
N THR A 170 15.33 0.57 -18.45
CA THR A 170 16.59 1.10 -19.04
C THR A 170 17.75 0.12 -19.01
N GLY A 171 17.74 -0.86 -18.11
CA GLY A 171 18.87 -1.74 -17.80
C GLY A 171 19.97 -1.08 -16.96
N ASP A 172 19.81 0.19 -16.55
CA ASP A 172 20.86 0.95 -15.85
C ASP A 172 20.79 0.73 -14.34
N THR A 173 21.85 0.14 -13.78
CA THR A 173 21.96 -0.19 -12.34
C THR A 173 22.05 1.04 -11.44
N LYS A 174 22.25 2.25 -11.98
CA LYS A 174 22.26 3.48 -11.19
C LYS A 174 20.97 3.67 -10.39
N TYR A 175 19.82 3.23 -10.93
CA TYR A 175 18.54 3.29 -10.23
C TYR A 175 18.49 2.38 -9.00
N LEU A 176 19.06 1.17 -9.08
CA LEU A 176 19.13 0.25 -7.93
C LEU A 176 20.13 0.73 -6.87
N ASN A 177 21.26 1.32 -7.30
CA ASN A 177 22.21 1.94 -6.38
C ASN A 177 21.60 3.14 -5.64
N LYS A 178 20.90 4.02 -6.37
CA LYS A 178 20.19 5.18 -5.77
C LYS A 178 19.07 4.74 -4.83
N LEU A 179 18.31 3.71 -5.20
CA LEU A 179 17.33 3.10 -4.32
C LEU A 179 17.95 2.66 -2.99
N TYR A 180 19.10 2.01 -3.04
CA TYR A 180 19.83 1.56 -1.84
C TYR A 180 20.35 2.74 -0.99
N GLU A 181 20.93 3.77 -1.61
CA GLU A 181 21.38 4.97 -0.89
C GLU A 181 20.25 5.70 -0.18
N ASN A 182 19.13 5.91 -0.89
CA ASN A 182 17.98 6.64 -0.34
C ASN A 182 17.29 5.86 0.80
N ILE A 183 17.17 4.53 0.71
CA ILE A 183 16.56 3.74 1.80
C ILE A 183 17.45 3.71 3.04
N LEU A 184 18.78 3.72 2.90
CA LEU A 184 19.69 3.81 4.04
C LEU A 184 19.48 5.12 4.81
N TYR A 185 19.31 6.24 4.11
CA TYR A 185 18.95 7.51 4.74
C TYR A 185 17.61 7.42 5.47
N SER A 186 16.57 6.90 4.79
CA SER A 186 15.23 6.74 5.37
C SER A 186 15.26 5.89 6.64
N ASP A 187 16.01 4.79 6.63
CA ASP A 187 16.22 3.93 7.80
C ASP A 187 16.88 4.68 8.96
N SER A 188 17.88 5.49 8.65
CA SER A 188 18.62 6.24 9.68
C SER A 188 17.76 7.23 10.48
N ILE A 189 16.67 7.70 9.88
CA ILE A 189 15.76 8.68 10.49
C ILE A 189 14.41 8.11 10.94
N MET A 190 13.97 6.94 10.44
CA MET A 190 12.62 6.44 10.69
C MET A 190 12.56 5.03 11.25
N LEU A 191 13.55 4.17 10.99
CA LEU A 191 13.49 2.77 11.43
C LEU A 191 13.75 2.66 12.94
N ASP A 192 12.79 2.13 13.67
CA ASP A 192 13.01 1.73 15.06
C ASP A 192 13.68 0.35 15.11
N SER A 193 14.93 0.32 15.50
CA SER A 193 15.74 -0.93 15.53
C SER A 193 15.21 -1.96 16.52
N GLU A 194 14.51 -1.54 17.58
CA GLU A 194 13.96 -2.42 18.60
C GLU A 194 12.74 -3.19 18.09
N THR A 195 11.79 -2.49 17.46
CA THR A 195 10.53 -3.10 17.01
C THR A 195 10.60 -3.59 15.56
N GLY A 196 11.43 -2.98 14.73
CA GLY A 196 11.46 -3.19 13.28
C GLY A 196 10.37 -2.46 12.51
N LEU A 197 9.61 -1.58 13.17
CA LEU A 197 8.59 -0.70 12.59
C LEU A 197 9.19 0.66 12.23
N TYR A 198 8.47 1.44 11.43
CA TYR A 198 8.88 2.76 10.99
C TYR A 198 8.04 3.85 11.65
N PHE A 199 8.70 4.85 12.24
CA PHE A 199 8.05 6.14 12.49
C PHE A 199 7.69 6.79 11.16
N ARG A 200 6.61 7.58 11.12
CA ARG A 200 6.17 8.21 9.87
C ARG A 200 7.23 9.14 9.27
N ASP A 201 7.89 9.93 10.10
CA ASP A 201 9.02 10.81 9.77
C ASP A 201 9.76 11.26 11.03
N GLY A 202 10.78 12.11 10.87
CA GLY A 202 11.61 12.63 11.97
C GLY A 202 10.87 13.38 13.07
N LYS A 203 9.62 13.84 12.86
CA LYS A 203 8.78 14.49 13.89
C LYS A 203 8.24 13.49 14.91
N TYR A 204 8.07 12.22 14.51
CA TYR A 204 7.37 11.19 15.31
C TYR A 204 8.31 10.26 16.08
N ILE A 205 9.61 10.52 16.09
CA ILE A 205 10.60 9.66 16.73
C ILE A 205 10.49 9.71 18.25
N TYR A 206 10.37 8.51 18.86
CA TYR A 206 10.42 8.34 20.31
C TYR A 206 11.84 8.65 20.87
N PRO A 207 11.98 9.26 22.04
CA PRO A 207 10.96 9.70 23.00
C PRO A 207 10.47 11.15 22.82
N LYS A 208 10.93 11.87 21.77
CA LYS A 208 10.51 13.26 21.51
C LYS A 208 9.01 13.35 21.18
N HIS A 209 8.50 12.36 20.47
CA HIS A 209 7.07 12.17 20.23
C HIS A 209 6.61 10.86 20.90
N LYS A 210 5.39 10.88 21.45
CA LYS A 210 4.73 9.73 22.09
C LYS A 210 3.24 9.79 21.83
N THR A 211 2.57 8.64 21.93
CA THR A 211 1.11 8.57 22.04
C THR A 211 0.63 9.26 23.33
N GLY A 212 -0.66 9.51 23.43
CA GLY A 212 -1.27 10.02 24.68
C GLY A 212 -1.02 9.13 25.89
N ASN A 213 -0.78 7.84 25.69
CA ASN A 213 -0.45 6.86 26.73
C ASN A 213 1.08 6.67 26.93
N GLY A 214 1.90 7.52 26.31
CA GLY A 214 3.36 7.51 26.48
C GLY A 214 4.12 6.44 25.69
N LYS A 215 3.46 5.74 24.76
CA LYS A 215 4.06 4.68 23.94
C LYS A 215 4.67 5.22 22.64
N LYS A 216 5.46 4.40 21.94
CA LYS A 216 5.92 4.66 20.58
C LYS A 216 4.72 4.75 19.63
N ASP A 217 4.68 5.76 18.78
CA ASP A 217 3.55 6.05 17.88
C ASP A 217 3.88 5.58 16.46
N PHE A 218 3.50 4.34 16.15
CA PHE A 218 3.64 3.76 14.81
C PHE A 218 2.30 3.78 14.10
N TRP A 219 2.28 4.46 12.96
CA TRP A 219 1.08 4.65 12.17
C TRP A 219 0.87 3.51 11.17
N ALA A 220 -0.27 2.81 11.26
CA ALA A 220 -0.54 1.62 10.45
C ALA A 220 -0.40 1.86 8.94
N ARG A 221 -0.94 2.97 8.41
CA ARG A 221 -0.79 3.29 6.99
C ARG A 221 0.67 3.61 6.63
N GLY A 222 1.43 4.23 7.54
CA GLY A 222 2.87 4.49 7.33
C GLY A 222 3.66 3.21 7.12
N ASP A 223 3.59 2.27 8.06
CA ASP A 223 4.23 0.96 7.90
C ASP A 223 3.62 0.13 6.77
N GLY A 224 2.33 0.34 6.46
CA GLY A 224 1.63 -0.27 5.32
C GLY A 224 2.27 0.13 3.99
N TRP A 225 2.56 1.42 3.83
CA TRP A 225 3.29 1.93 2.66
C TRP A 225 4.66 1.26 2.53
N VAL A 226 5.42 1.18 3.63
CA VAL A 226 6.78 0.61 3.61
C VAL A 226 6.74 -0.87 3.22
N LEU A 227 5.87 -1.69 3.82
CA LEU A 227 5.77 -3.11 3.52
C LEU A 227 5.34 -3.36 2.07
N ALA A 228 4.35 -2.61 1.60
CA ALA A 228 3.88 -2.72 0.22
C ALA A 228 4.94 -2.23 -0.79
N GLY A 229 5.66 -1.18 -0.47
CA GLY A 229 6.78 -0.69 -1.27
C GLY A 229 7.90 -1.71 -1.40
N LEU A 230 8.29 -2.35 -0.29
CA LEU A 230 9.31 -3.42 -0.27
C LEU A 230 8.87 -4.65 -1.10
N ALA A 231 7.59 -5.04 -1.03
CA ALA A 231 7.05 -6.12 -1.86
C ALA A 231 7.19 -5.80 -3.36
N LYS A 232 6.82 -4.58 -3.77
CA LYS A 232 6.96 -4.12 -5.17
C LYS A 232 8.43 -4.03 -5.62
N VAL A 233 9.34 -3.60 -4.73
CA VAL A 233 10.78 -3.58 -5.00
C VAL A 233 11.28 -5.00 -5.31
N LEU A 234 10.99 -5.95 -4.43
CA LEU A 234 11.42 -7.35 -4.59
C LEU A 234 10.77 -8.03 -5.80
N GLN A 235 9.58 -7.58 -6.22
CA GLN A 235 8.92 -8.08 -7.42
C GLN A 235 9.68 -7.72 -8.70
N ASP A 236 10.28 -6.53 -8.75
CA ASP A 236 10.92 -5.99 -9.95
C ASP A 236 12.47 -6.05 -9.91
N MET A 237 13.07 -6.19 -8.72
CA MET A 237 14.52 -6.29 -8.53
C MET A 237 15.04 -7.68 -8.95
N PRO A 238 16.13 -7.79 -9.73
CA PRO A 238 16.73 -9.08 -10.05
C PRO A 238 17.23 -9.81 -8.79
N GLU A 239 17.06 -11.12 -8.75
CA GLU A 239 17.60 -11.95 -7.66
C GLU A 239 19.14 -11.88 -7.58
N SER A 240 19.80 -11.60 -8.71
CA SER A 240 21.26 -11.46 -8.81
C SER A 240 21.77 -10.08 -8.39
N ASP A 241 20.89 -9.12 -8.09
CA ASP A 241 21.33 -7.78 -7.67
C ASP A 241 22.00 -7.82 -6.30
N VAL A 242 23.10 -7.08 -6.16
CA VAL A 242 23.90 -7.04 -4.93
C VAL A 242 23.13 -6.53 -3.71
N HIS A 243 22.10 -5.73 -3.92
CA HIS A 243 21.27 -5.17 -2.85
C HIS A 243 20.03 -6.04 -2.51
N GLN A 244 19.70 -7.05 -3.34
CA GLN A 244 18.54 -7.90 -3.13
C GLN A 244 18.47 -8.56 -1.74
N PRO A 245 19.57 -9.10 -1.17
CA PRO A 245 19.55 -9.69 0.17
C PRO A 245 19.15 -8.69 1.26
N PHE A 246 19.57 -7.41 1.14
CA PHE A 246 19.20 -6.34 2.06
C PHE A 246 17.71 -6.07 2.04
N PHE A 247 17.10 -5.91 0.84
CA PHE A 247 15.67 -5.67 0.72
C PHE A 247 14.83 -6.88 1.18
N ARG A 248 15.31 -8.10 0.90
CA ARG A 248 14.69 -9.34 1.38
C ARG A 248 14.65 -9.41 2.90
N GLU A 249 15.77 -9.18 3.57
CA GLU A 249 15.85 -9.20 5.04
C GLU A 249 14.93 -8.14 5.64
N LYS A 250 14.98 -6.93 5.13
CA LYS A 250 14.13 -5.82 5.54
C LYS A 250 12.64 -6.13 5.42
N PHE A 251 12.22 -6.68 4.29
CA PHE A 251 10.84 -7.11 4.05
C PHE A 251 10.39 -8.15 5.08
N ILE A 252 11.19 -9.21 5.31
CA ILE A 252 10.86 -10.28 6.25
C ILE A 252 10.78 -9.73 7.68
N ARG A 253 11.71 -8.85 8.07
CA ARG A 253 11.72 -8.22 9.40
C ARG A 253 10.46 -7.39 9.64
N LEU A 254 10.11 -6.51 8.71
CA LEU A 254 8.92 -5.69 8.81
C LEU A 254 7.64 -6.55 8.79
N ALA A 255 7.54 -7.56 7.92
CA ALA A 255 6.42 -8.49 7.89
C ALA A 255 6.17 -9.17 9.24
N ARG A 256 7.22 -9.60 9.93
CA ARG A 256 7.13 -10.17 11.28
C ARG A 256 6.71 -9.13 12.32
N ALA A 257 7.24 -7.91 12.23
CA ALA A 257 6.90 -6.83 13.15
C ALA A 257 5.41 -6.47 13.06
N VAL A 258 4.88 -6.26 11.85
CA VAL A 258 3.47 -5.93 11.67
C VAL A 258 2.53 -7.08 12.08
N ALA A 259 2.90 -8.33 11.78
CA ALA A 259 2.06 -9.49 12.15
C ALA A 259 1.84 -9.60 13.66
N LYS A 260 2.83 -9.23 14.49
CA LYS A 260 2.76 -9.30 15.96
C LYS A 260 1.74 -8.35 16.57
N VAL A 261 1.39 -7.26 15.89
CA VAL A 261 0.52 -6.19 16.42
C VAL A 261 -0.86 -6.18 15.75
N GLN A 262 -1.21 -7.24 15.01
CA GLN A 262 -2.56 -7.42 14.45
C GLN A 262 -3.60 -7.58 15.57
N GLN A 263 -4.73 -6.89 15.45
CA GLN A 263 -5.84 -7.05 16.37
C GLN A 263 -6.53 -8.42 16.20
N PRO A 264 -7.15 -8.98 17.25
CA PRO A 264 -7.86 -10.26 17.17
C PRO A 264 -8.91 -10.31 16.06
N GLN A 265 -9.55 -9.17 15.74
CA GLN A 265 -10.57 -9.03 14.71
C GLN A 265 -9.98 -9.00 13.28
N GLY A 266 -8.66 -8.97 13.14
CA GLY A 266 -7.97 -9.09 11.86
C GLY A 266 -7.51 -7.79 11.22
N TYR A 267 -7.91 -6.63 11.74
CA TYR A 267 -7.41 -5.33 11.29
C TYR A 267 -6.19 -4.87 12.12
N TRP A 268 -5.60 -3.76 11.74
CA TRP A 268 -4.67 -2.97 12.56
C TRP A 268 -5.34 -1.64 12.92
N THR A 269 -5.13 -1.21 14.16
CA THR A 269 -5.54 0.13 14.59
C THR A 269 -4.61 1.19 14.00
N ARG A 270 -5.08 2.41 13.89
CA ARG A 270 -4.28 3.55 13.35
C ARG A 270 -2.95 3.73 14.09
N SER A 271 -2.94 3.61 15.42
CA SER A 271 -1.73 3.47 16.23
C SER A 271 -1.52 2.00 16.56
N MET A 272 -0.49 1.39 15.97
CA MET A 272 -0.32 -0.07 16.02
C MET A 272 0.09 -0.60 17.38
N MET A 273 0.93 0.12 18.12
CA MET A 273 1.41 -0.28 19.45
C MET A 273 0.63 0.38 20.59
N ASP A 274 -0.30 1.26 20.29
CA ASP A 274 -1.22 1.88 21.24
C ASP A 274 -2.65 1.90 20.69
N PRO A 275 -3.33 0.75 20.63
CA PRO A 275 -4.69 0.66 20.08
C PRO A 275 -5.70 1.61 20.72
N ASP A 276 -5.51 1.94 22.00
CA ASP A 276 -6.41 2.81 22.77
C ASP A 276 -6.29 4.29 22.37
N GLN A 277 -5.18 4.71 21.74
CA GLN A 277 -5.01 6.09 21.27
C GLN A 277 -6.01 6.47 20.18
N ALA A 278 -6.28 5.55 19.26
CA ALA A 278 -7.22 5.76 18.17
C ALA A 278 -7.90 4.42 17.85
N PRO A 279 -8.86 3.99 18.70
CA PRO A 279 -9.47 2.68 18.61
C PRO A 279 -10.29 2.50 17.34
N GLY A 280 -10.54 1.24 17.03
CA GLY A 280 -11.32 0.82 15.87
C GLY A 280 -10.46 0.50 14.64
N PRO A 281 -11.10 -0.03 13.59
CA PRO A 281 -10.40 -0.49 12.40
C PRO A 281 -9.85 0.65 11.54
N GLU A 282 -8.80 0.34 10.79
CA GLU A 282 -8.27 1.19 9.74
C GLU A 282 -7.97 0.34 8.50
N THR A 283 -8.66 0.63 7.40
CA THR A 283 -8.67 -0.24 6.22
C THR A 283 -7.43 -0.08 5.35
N SER A 284 -6.89 1.13 5.18
CA SER A 284 -5.78 1.33 4.24
C SER A 284 -4.50 0.62 4.71
N GLY A 285 -4.09 0.78 5.96
CA GLY A 285 -2.96 0.05 6.54
C GLY A 285 -3.20 -1.45 6.56
N THR A 286 -4.41 -1.88 6.97
CA THR A 286 -4.79 -3.30 6.97
C THR A 286 -4.68 -3.92 5.57
N ALA A 287 -5.13 -3.22 4.54
CA ALA A 287 -5.08 -3.70 3.16
C ALA A 287 -3.64 -3.78 2.63
N PHE A 288 -2.80 -2.78 2.90
CA PHE A 288 -1.39 -2.82 2.54
C PHE A 288 -0.63 -3.95 3.25
N PHE A 289 -0.89 -4.18 4.54
CA PHE A 289 -0.31 -5.31 5.26
C PHE A 289 -0.78 -6.65 4.69
N CYS A 290 -2.09 -6.77 4.42
CA CYS A 290 -2.65 -7.96 3.79
C CYS A 290 -2.00 -8.23 2.42
N TYR A 291 -1.85 -7.19 1.58
CA TYR A 291 -1.14 -7.27 0.31
C TYR A 291 0.30 -7.74 0.47
N GLY A 292 1.11 -7.04 1.28
CA GLY A 292 2.53 -7.36 1.44
C GLY A 292 2.76 -8.76 1.99
N LEU A 293 1.98 -9.17 3.01
CA LEU A 293 2.08 -10.50 3.59
C LEU A 293 1.67 -11.60 2.59
N LEU A 294 0.57 -11.40 1.84
CA LEU A 294 0.13 -12.34 0.80
C LEU A 294 1.15 -12.44 -0.32
N TRP A 295 1.67 -11.30 -0.80
CA TRP A 295 2.71 -11.28 -1.82
C TRP A 295 3.95 -12.06 -1.35
N GLY A 296 4.37 -11.84 -0.12
CA GLY A 296 5.50 -12.56 0.46
C GLY A 296 5.28 -14.07 0.54
N ILE A 297 4.07 -14.53 0.88
CA ILE A 297 3.72 -15.96 0.88
C ILE A 297 3.72 -16.50 -0.55
N ASN A 298 3.08 -15.82 -1.48
CA ASN A 298 2.92 -16.27 -2.87
C ASN A 298 4.25 -16.38 -3.62
N ASN A 299 5.25 -15.56 -3.23
CA ASN A 299 6.57 -15.53 -3.83
C ASN A 299 7.67 -16.22 -3.00
N GLY A 300 7.30 -16.95 -1.93
CA GLY A 300 8.24 -17.76 -1.15
C GLY A 300 9.16 -16.99 -0.20
N TYR A 301 8.91 -15.69 0.02
CA TYR A 301 9.65 -14.89 1.01
C TYR A 301 9.17 -15.14 2.44
N LEU A 302 7.88 -15.47 2.61
CA LEU A 302 7.26 -15.70 3.91
C LEU A 302 6.67 -17.12 3.99
N SER A 303 6.79 -17.74 5.16
CA SER A 303 6.20 -19.06 5.42
C SER A 303 4.67 -19.00 5.42
N LYS A 304 4.03 -19.77 4.53
CA LYS A 304 2.56 -19.91 4.54
C LYS A 304 2.04 -20.40 5.88
N LYS A 305 2.76 -21.31 6.55
CA LYS A 305 2.38 -21.83 7.87
C LYS A 305 2.37 -20.73 8.93
N GLU A 306 3.36 -19.82 8.91
CA GLU A 306 3.51 -18.73 9.87
C GLU A 306 2.45 -17.63 9.65
N PHE A 307 2.27 -17.19 8.40
CA PHE A 307 1.52 -15.97 8.07
C PHE A 307 0.08 -16.19 7.60
N ALA A 308 -0.32 -17.40 7.17
CA ALA A 308 -1.68 -17.66 6.70
C ALA A 308 -2.78 -17.32 7.74
N PRO A 309 -2.62 -17.54 9.06
CA PRO A 309 -3.61 -17.11 10.02
C PRO A 309 -3.84 -15.59 10.02
N THR A 310 -2.75 -14.80 9.92
CA THR A 310 -2.78 -13.32 9.87
C THR A 310 -3.52 -12.83 8.63
N VAL A 311 -3.12 -13.30 7.44
CA VAL A 311 -3.74 -12.84 6.19
C VAL A 311 -5.21 -13.28 6.06
N LYS A 312 -5.60 -14.44 6.57
CA LYS A 312 -7.00 -14.89 6.57
C LYS A 312 -7.87 -14.03 7.47
N LYS A 313 -7.38 -13.61 8.64
CA LYS A 313 -8.09 -12.67 9.52
C LYS A 313 -8.21 -11.30 8.86
N ALA A 314 -7.15 -10.79 8.24
CA ALA A 314 -7.17 -9.52 7.54
C ALA A 314 -8.16 -9.56 6.35
N TRP A 315 -8.14 -10.62 5.55
CA TRP A 315 -9.08 -10.80 4.46
C TRP A 315 -10.54 -10.87 4.92
N LYS A 316 -10.79 -11.57 6.03
CA LYS A 316 -12.11 -11.61 6.65
C LYS A 316 -12.58 -10.20 7.04
N TYR A 317 -11.75 -9.42 7.73
CA TYR A 317 -12.07 -8.02 8.05
C TYR A 317 -12.35 -7.20 6.78
N LEU A 318 -11.47 -7.28 5.77
CA LEU A 318 -11.60 -6.52 4.53
C LEU A 318 -12.91 -6.81 3.80
N THR A 319 -13.39 -8.07 3.82
CA THR A 319 -14.57 -8.49 3.05
C THR A 319 -15.88 -8.51 3.84
N GLU A 320 -15.83 -8.62 5.18
CA GLU A 320 -17.02 -8.70 6.01
C GLU A 320 -17.33 -7.39 6.76
N THR A 321 -16.33 -6.50 6.91
CA THR A 321 -16.47 -5.22 7.62
C THR A 321 -16.17 -4.02 6.74
N ALA A 322 -15.00 -4.00 6.09
CA ALA A 322 -14.59 -2.85 5.28
C ALA A 322 -15.39 -2.72 3.99
N LEU A 323 -15.62 -3.82 3.28
CA LEU A 323 -16.40 -3.85 2.04
C LEU A 323 -17.90 -3.73 2.34
N GLN A 324 -18.51 -2.63 1.87
CA GLN A 324 -19.94 -2.37 2.00
C GLN A 324 -20.75 -3.11 0.91
N PRO A 325 -22.06 -3.29 1.12
CA PRO A 325 -22.92 -4.02 0.17
C PRO A 325 -22.93 -3.45 -1.26
N ASP A 326 -22.78 -2.14 -1.40
CA ASP A 326 -22.74 -1.43 -2.69
C ASP A 326 -21.39 -1.54 -3.44
N GLY A 327 -20.34 -2.01 -2.78
CA GLY A 327 -18.97 -2.08 -3.33
C GLY A 327 -18.03 -1.02 -2.78
N LYS A 328 -18.51 -0.10 -1.95
CA LYS A 328 -17.68 0.91 -1.27
C LYS A 328 -16.72 0.23 -0.28
N VAL A 329 -15.48 0.69 -0.23
CA VAL A 329 -14.49 0.29 0.78
C VAL A 329 -14.46 1.35 1.88
N GLY A 330 -15.08 1.05 3.01
CA GLY A 330 -15.17 1.94 4.17
C GLY A 330 -14.02 1.79 5.16
N TYR A 331 -14.11 2.52 6.28
CA TYR A 331 -13.15 2.53 7.38
C TYR A 331 -11.73 2.93 6.96
N VAL A 332 -11.59 3.74 5.93
CA VAL A 332 -10.31 4.31 5.51
C VAL A 332 -10.08 5.61 6.26
N GLN A 333 -8.99 5.68 7.02
CA GLN A 333 -8.60 6.94 7.66
C GLN A 333 -8.38 8.02 6.58
N PRO A 334 -8.99 9.22 6.72
CA PRO A 334 -8.72 10.35 5.83
C PRO A 334 -7.23 10.67 5.69
N ILE A 335 -6.87 11.50 4.72
CA ILE A 335 -5.50 11.99 4.55
C ILE A 335 -4.97 12.51 5.88
N GLY A 336 -3.76 12.09 6.23
CA GLY A 336 -3.12 12.41 7.50
C GLY A 336 -1.76 11.74 7.60
N GLU A 337 -1.07 11.98 8.71
CA GLU A 337 0.30 11.53 8.93
C GLU A 337 0.50 10.77 10.26
N ARG A 338 -0.57 10.53 11.02
CA ARG A 338 -0.53 9.83 12.31
C ARG A 338 -1.91 9.32 12.74
N ALA A 339 -1.95 8.55 13.79
CA ALA A 339 -3.18 8.22 14.52
C ALA A 339 -3.68 9.46 15.30
N ILE A 340 -4.87 9.96 14.93
CA ILE A 340 -5.48 11.13 15.58
C ILE A 340 -6.56 10.65 16.56
N PRO A 341 -6.40 10.90 17.88
CA PRO A 341 -7.44 10.58 18.87
C PRO A 341 -8.78 11.26 18.52
N GLY A 342 -9.88 10.51 18.64
CA GLY A 342 -11.22 11.02 18.37
C GLY A 342 -11.58 11.25 16.89
N GLN A 343 -10.66 11.03 15.97
CA GLN A 343 -10.98 11.11 14.54
C GLN A 343 -12.00 10.02 14.14
N GLN A 344 -13.13 10.45 13.58
CA GLN A 344 -14.15 9.53 13.08
C GLN A 344 -13.62 8.77 11.85
N VAL A 345 -13.69 7.44 11.91
CA VAL A 345 -13.39 6.52 10.79
C VAL A 345 -14.44 5.42 10.84
N ASP A 346 -15.32 5.40 9.85
CA ASP A 346 -16.49 4.53 9.80
C ASP A 346 -16.74 3.95 8.39
N ALA A 347 -17.85 3.26 8.21
CA ALA A 347 -18.25 2.63 6.94
C ALA A 347 -18.35 3.63 5.76
N ASN A 348 -18.53 4.93 6.03
CA ASN A 348 -18.59 5.96 5.00
C ASN A 348 -17.23 6.60 4.69
N SER A 349 -16.25 6.38 5.55
CA SER A 349 -14.89 6.91 5.38
C SER A 349 -14.17 6.14 4.28
N GLN A 350 -14.10 6.72 3.08
CA GLN A 350 -13.51 6.14 1.87
C GLN A 350 -12.44 7.07 1.31
N ALA A 351 -11.38 6.49 0.69
CA ALA A 351 -10.39 7.24 -0.07
C ALA A 351 -9.78 6.36 -1.17
N ASN A 352 -9.35 7.02 -2.27
CA ASN A 352 -8.74 6.40 -3.44
C ASN A 352 -7.57 5.45 -3.10
N PHE A 353 -6.62 5.88 -2.27
CA PHE A 353 -5.48 5.05 -1.84
C PHE A 353 -5.91 3.82 -1.03
N GLY A 354 -7.00 3.91 -0.25
CA GLY A 354 -7.56 2.77 0.48
C GLY A 354 -8.19 1.75 -0.46
N VAL A 355 -8.86 2.21 -1.51
CA VAL A 355 -9.40 1.34 -2.57
C VAL A 355 -8.26 0.68 -3.34
N GLY A 356 -7.21 1.43 -3.73
CA GLY A 356 -6.02 0.88 -4.38
C GLY A 356 -5.36 -0.23 -3.55
N ALA A 357 -5.17 -0.01 -2.24
CA ALA A 357 -4.63 -0.99 -1.32
C ALA A 357 -5.51 -2.26 -1.21
N PHE A 358 -6.84 -2.08 -1.13
CA PHE A 358 -7.80 -3.18 -1.12
C PHE A 358 -7.69 -4.03 -2.38
N LEU A 359 -7.62 -3.41 -3.55
CA LEU A 359 -7.48 -4.11 -4.84
C LEU A 359 -6.16 -4.89 -4.92
N LEU A 360 -5.04 -4.32 -4.45
CA LEU A 360 -3.76 -5.04 -4.33
C LEU A 360 -3.90 -6.29 -3.46
N ALA A 361 -4.50 -6.16 -2.27
CA ALA A 361 -4.72 -7.27 -1.36
C ALA A 361 -5.63 -8.35 -1.97
N ALA A 362 -6.68 -7.95 -2.66
CA ALA A 362 -7.63 -8.86 -3.29
C ALA A 362 -6.99 -9.66 -4.44
N CYS A 363 -6.14 -9.00 -5.25
CA CYS A 363 -5.38 -9.66 -6.31
C CYS A 363 -4.42 -10.72 -5.73
N GLU A 364 -3.71 -10.39 -4.66
CA GLU A 364 -2.82 -11.35 -4.00
C GLU A 364 -3.58 -12.47 -3.29
N TYR A 365 -4.75 -12.18 -2.71
CA TYR A 365 -5.58 -13.22 -2.11
C TYR A 365 -6.10 -14.21 -3.16
N LEU A 366 -6.43 -13.74 -4.36
CA LEU A 366 -6.80 -14.63 -5.48
C LEU A 366 -5.66 -15.58 -5.87
N ARG A 367 -4.40 -15.10 -5.85
CA ARG A 367 -3.21 -15.93 -6.08
C ARG A 367 -2.98 -16.93 -4.94
N PHE A 368 -3.19 -16.51 -3.70
CA PHE A 368 -2.99 -17.34 -2.49
C PHE A 368 -3.92 -18.54 -2.38
N ILE A 369 -5.15 -18.46 -2.93
CA ILE A 369 -6.14 -19.54 -2.85
C ILE A 369 -6.12 -20.48 -4.06
N LYS A 370 -5.35 -20.14 -5.11
CA LYS A 370 -5.07 -21.05 -6.23
C LYS A 370 -4.03 -22.10 -5.84
#